data_2598cb8a1702720ec3cd6e8dbc971dfd
#
_entry.id   2598cb8a1702720ec3cd6e8dbc971dfd
#
_cell.length_a   1.000
_cell.length_b   1.000
_cell.length_c   1.000
_cell.angle_alpha   90.00
_cell.angle_beta   90.00
_cell.angle_gamma   90.00
#
_symmetry.space_group_name_H-M   'P 1'
#
loop_
_entity.id
_entity.type
_entity.pdbx_description
1 polymer ?
#
loop_
_entity_poly.entity_id
_entity_poly.type
_entity_poly.pdbx_seq_one_letter_code
_entity_poly.pdbx_strand_id
1 'polypeptide(L)'
;MLKGKAKEQHLPPHLPVDKVSQLPPVPGVYYFHDQKGKVVYVGKAKDLRKRVNSHFANNKPGKQKQDFLREIYNISFQVCGSELMAFILESVEIKRLWPLYNRSLKSFQQTYGLYMYEDGRGYQRLIIEKKKKQLRPLFR
;
A
#
# COMPACT_ATOMS: atom_id res chain seq x y z
N MET A 1 1.41 28.78 -21.44
CA MET A 1 1.48 28.72 -20.72
C MET A 1 1.54 27.78 -20.11
N LEU A 2 1.78 27.60 -19.56
CA LEU A 2 1.92 26.66 -19.07
C LEU A 2 1.16 26.26 -18.22
N LYS A 3 0.44 26.10 -18.36
CA LYS A 3 -0.27 25.70 -17.72
C LYS A 3 -0.17 24.76 -17.07
N GLY A 4 -0.61 24.78 -16.40
CA GLY A 4 -0.85 23.66 -15.65
C GLY A 4 0.34 22.79 -15.54
N LYS A 5 1.26 23.19 -14.91
CA LYS A 5 2.29 22.28 -14.63
C LYS A 5 1.73 21.10 -13.93
N ALA A 6 1.55 20.03 -14.64
CA ALA A 6 1.46 18.75 -14.03
C ALA A 6 2.60 18.65 -13.03
N LYS A 7 2.30 18.30 -11.80
CA LYS A 7 3.34 18.03 -10.82
C LYS A 7 4.34 17.09 -11.45
N GLU A 8 5.59 17.54 -11.54
CA GLU A 8 6.64 16.68 -12.07
C GLU A 8 6.65 15.38 -11.30
N GLN A 9 6.41 14.30 -12.01
CA GLN A 9 6.54 12.98 -11.45
C GLN A 9 8.01 12.60 -11.50
N HIS A 10 8.61 12.41 -10.34
CA HIS A 10 9.98 11.96 -10.25
C HIS A 10 10.04 10.44 -10.40
N LEU A 11 9.60 9.95 -11.55
CA LEU A 11 9.66 8.53 -11.84
C LEU A 11 11.08 8.10 -12.16
N PRO A 12 11.48 6.89 -11.74
CA PRO A 12 12.73 6.33 -12.22
C PRO A 12 12.71 6.20 -13.74
N PRO A 13 13.85 6.40 -14.43
CA PRO A 13 13.87 6.35 -15.89
C PRO A 13 13.48 4.98 -16.47
N HIS A 14 13.63 3.92 -15.69
CA HIS A 14 13.27 2.56 -16.12
C HIS A 14 11.82 2.19 -15.85
N LEU A 15 11.05 3.06 -15.20
CA LEU A 15 9.64 2.82 -14.92
C LEU A 15 8.80 3.59 -15.93
N PRO A 16 8.03 2.90 -16.79
CA PRO A 16 7.18 3.60 -17.76
C PRO A 16 6.13 4.47 -17.08
N VAL A 17 5.93 5.67 -17.61
CA VAL A 17 4.96 6.65 -17.10
C VAL A 17 3.55 6.08 -17.09
N ASP A 18 3.21 5.30 -18.11
CA ASP A 18 1.88 4.71 -18.22
C ASP A 18 1.57 3.70 -17.13
N LYS A 19 2.56 3.12 -16.46
CA LYS A 19 2.32 2.22 -15.34
C LYS A 19 1.60 2.92 -14.19
N VAL A 20 1.84 4.21 -14.00
CA VAL A 20 1.16 5.00 -12.98
C VAL A 20 -0.17 5.53 -13.50
N SER A 21 -0.17 6.04 -14.73
CA SER A 21 -1.39 6.66 -15.31
C SER A 21 -2.50 5.66 -15.60
N GLN A 22 -2.18 4.38 -15.78
CA GLN A 22 -3.16 3.32 -16.01
C GLN A 22 -3.86 2.84 -14.74
N LEU A 23 -3.41 3.26 -13.57
CA LEU A 23 -4.04 2.85 -12.34
C LEU A 23 -5.45 3.43 -12.24
N PRO A 24 -6.45 2.62 -11.86
CA PRO A 24 -7.82 3.13 -11.73
C PRO A 24 -7.97 3.96 -10.45
N PRO A 25 -8.85 4.98 -10.46
CA PRO A 25 -9.09 5.82 -9.28
C PRO A 25 -10.10 5.17 -8.32
N VAL A 26 -9.80 3.98 -7.86
CA VAL A 26 -10.69 3.18 -7.01
C VAL A 26 -9.90 2.55 -5.87
N PRO A 27 -10.57 2.06 -4.82
CA PRO A 27 -9.88 1.38 -3.74
C PRO A 27 -9.18 0.11 -4.19
N GLY A 28 -8.04 -0.17 -3.59
CA GLY A 28 -7.31 -1.38 -3.89
C GLY A 28 -5.96 -1.46 -3.21
N VAL A 29 -5.23 -2.47 -3.61
CA VAL A 29 -3.87 -2.74 -3.14
C VAL A 29 -2.94 -2.65 -4.34
N TYR A 30 -1.80 -2.01 -4.16
CA TYR A 30 -0.79 -1.90 -5.20
C TYR A 30 0.50 -2.57 -4.74
N TYR A 31 1.27 -3.04 -5.72
CA TYR A 31 2.49 -3.80 -5.51
C TYR A 31 3.61 -3.15 -6.31
N PHE A 32 4.72 -2.87 -5.65
CA PHE A 32 5.93 -2.41 -6.33
C PHE A 32 6.87 -3.59 -6.51
N HIS A 33 7.38 -3.73 -7.73
CA HIS A 33 8.26 -4.83 -8.12
C HIS A 33 9.65 -4.32 -8.45
N ASP A 34 10.66 -5.11 -8.10
CA ASP A 34 12.04 -4.81 -8.45
C ASP A 34 12.36 -5.28 -9.88
N GLN A 35 13.62 -5.15 -10.26
CA GLN A 35 14.11 -5.54 -11.58
C GLN A 35 13.85 -7.00 -11.90
N LYS A 36 13.85 -7.86 -10.89
CA LYS A 36 13.62 -9.29 -11.03
C LYS A 36 12.14 -9.67 -10.98
N GLY A 37 11.27 -8.69 -10.83
CA GLY A 37 9.83 -8.94 -10.71
C GLY A 37 9.36 -9.29 -9.31
N LYS A 38 10.24 -9.28 -8.33
CA LYS A 38 9.88 -9.59 -6.96
C LYS A 38 9.14 -8.42 -6.33
N VAL A 39 8.07 -8.70 -5.57
CA VAL A 39 7.34 -7.67 -4.84
C VAL A 39 8.19 -7.19 -3.67
N VAL A 40 8.51 -5.91 -3.67
CA VAL A 40 9.33 -5.29 -2.62
C VAL A 40 8.54 -4.35 -1.72
N TYR A 41 7.33 -3.99 -2.13
CA TYR A 41 6.44 -3.15 -1.32
C TYR A 41 4.98 -3.42 -1.68
N VAL A 42 4.12 -3.44 -0.67
CA VAL A 42 2.67 -3.57 -0.82
C VAL A 42 2.03 -2.41 -0.06
N GLY A 43 1.08 -1.74 -0.71
CA GLY A 43 0.36 -0.64 -0.07
C GLY A 43 -1.12 -0.68 -0.41
N LYS A 44 -1.93 -0.10 0.46
CA LYS A 44 -3.35 0.07 0.20
C LYS A 44 -3.66 1.50 -0.20
N ALA A 45 -4.76 1.67 -0.91
CA ALA A 45 -5.21 2.97 -1.35
C ALA A 45 -6.72 3.05 -1.36
N LYS A 46 -7.23 4.22 -1.02
CA LYS A 46 -8.62 4.59 -1.27
C LYS A 46 -8.82 4.90 -2.75
N ASP A 47 -7.79 5.44 -3.38
CA ASP A 47 -7.71 5.77 -4.80
C ASP A 47 -6.30 5.38 -5.25
N LEU A 48 -6.22 4.28 -5.98
CA LEU A 48 -4.93 3.71 -6.41
C LEU A 48 -4.08 4.71 -7.19
N ARG A 49 -4.70 5.41 -8.15
CA ARG A 49 -3.98 6.37 -8.98
C ARG A 49 -3.39 7.50 -8.16
N LYS A 50 -4.19 8.12 -7.29
CA LYS A 50 -3.73 9.23 -6.45
C LYS A 50 -2.64 8.79 -5.48
N ARG A 51 -2.81 7.64 -4.87
CA ARG A 51 -1.86 7.18 -3.87
C ARG A 51 -0.50 6.88 -4.48
N VAL A 52 -0.48 6.17 -5.59
CA VAL A 52 0.77 5.84 -6.27
C VAL A 52 1.41 7.11 -6.84
N ASN A 53 0.60 7.98 -7.45
CA ASN A 53 1.11 9.29 -7.90
C ASN A 53 1.76 10.08 -6.76
N SER A 54 1.16 10.06 -5.58
CA SER A 54 1.70 10.81 -4.44
C SER A 54 3.05 10.28 -3.98
N HIS A 55 3.28 8.97 -4.08
CA HIS A 55 4.60 8.42 -3.78
C HIS A 55 5.69 9.06 -4.65
N PHE A 56 5.46 9.11 -5.96
CA PHE A 56 6.46 9.60 -6.89
C PHE A 56 6.50 11.14 -6.96
N ALA A 57 5.37 11.81 -6.83
CA ALA A 57 5.31 13.27 -6.86
C ALA A 57 6.03 13.90 -5.66
N ASN A 58 6.00 13.23 -4.52
CA ASN A 58 6.61 13.72 -3.29
C ASN A 58 8.01 13.16 -3.05
N ASN A 59 8.53 12.39 -3.99
CA ASN A 59 9.84 11.77 -3.85
C ASN A 59 10.94 12.72 -4.32
N LYS A 60 11.22 13.74 -3.50
CA LYS A 60 12.28 14.70 -3.81
C LYS A 60 13.64 14.11 -3.51
N PRO A 61 14.67 14.45 -4.29
CA PRO A 61 16.03 14.04 -3.98
C PRO A 61 16.42 14.43 -2.55
N GLY A 62 17.06 13.51 -1.83
CA GLY A 62 17.53 13.77 -0.47
C GLY A 62 16.57 13.41 0.65
N LYS A 63 15.31 13.05 0.34
CA LYS A 63 14.40 12.54 1.35
C LYS A 63 14.54 11.04 1.48
N GLN A 64 15.06 10.61 2.61
CA GLN A 64 15.38 9.20 2.84
C GLN A 64 14.18 8.27 2.82
N LYS A 65 12.99 8.79 3.12
CA LYS A 65 11.81 7.94 3.32
C LYS A 65 11.37 7.15 2.09
N GLN A 66 11.75 7.57 0.91
CA GLN A 66 11.26 6.93 -0.32
C GLN A 66 12.36 6.67 -1.34
N ASP A 67 13.60 6.51 -0.87
CA ASP A 67 14.70 6.20 -1.77
C ASP A 67 14.49 4.87 -2.50
N PHE A 68 13.76 3.94 -1.89
CA PHE A 68 13.47 2.66 -2.52
C PHE A 68 12.65 2.79 -3.81
N LEU A 69 11.96 3.92 -3.99
CA LEU A 69 11.19 4.14 -5.22
C LEU A 69 12.05 4.17 -6.47
N ARG A 70 13.34 4.48 -6.32
CA ARG A 70 14.28 4.46 -7.44
C ARG A 70 14.53 3.06 -7.98
N GLU A 71 14.25 2.04 -7.18
CA GLU A 71 14.48 0.64 -7.54
C GLU A 71 13.23 -0.06 -8.03
N ILE A 72 12.14 0.69 -8.24
CA ILE A 72 10.89 0.12 -8.71
C ILE A 72 10.89 0.04 -10.23
N TYR A 73 10.71 -1.16 -10.75
CA TYR A 73 10.71 -1.43 -12.19
C TYR A 73 9.32 -1.72 -12.73
N ASN A 74 8.38 -2.10 -11.87
CA ASN A 74 7.02 -2.37 -12.30
C ASN A 74 6.04 -2.16 -11.15
N ILE A 75 4.78 -1.91 -11.51
CA ILE A 75 3.70 -1.71 -10.56
C ILE A 75 2.53 -2.59 -11.00
N SER A 76 1.98 -3.35 -10.08
CA SER A 76 0.73 -4.07 -10.30
C SER A 76 -0.27 -3.69 -9.23
N PHE A 77 -1.52 -4.07 -9.40
CA PHE A 77 -2.57 -3.70 -8.47
C PHE A 77 -3.70 -4.71 -8.48
N GLN A 78 -4.46 -4.68 -7.39
CA GLN A 78 -5.70 -5.44 -7.25
C GLN A 78 -6.79 -4.48 -6.80
N VAL A 79 -7.85 -4.36 -7.59
CA VAL A 79 -9.01 -3.54 -7.23
C VAL A 79 -9.78 -4.22 -6.12
N CYS A 80 -10.21 -3.43 -5.13
CA CYS A 80 -11.04 -3.91 -4.03
C CYS A 80 -12.38 -3.17 -4.03
N GLY A 81 -13.41 -3.82 -3.47
CA GLY A 81 -14.75 -3.24 -3.44
C GLY A 81 -14.91 -2.09 -2.44
N SER A 82 -13.98 -1.94 -1.51
CA SER A 82 -14.05 -0.92 -0.47
C SER A 82 -12.68 -0.70 0.15
N GLU A 83 -12.56 0.37 0.93
CA GLU A 83 -11.34 0.63 1.70
C GLU A 83 -11.07 -0.48 2.73
N LEU A 84 -12.12 -1.03 3.32
CA LEU A 84 -11.97 -2.11 4.28
C LEU A 84 -11.38 -3.36 3.63
N MET A 85 -11.87 -3.71 2.44
CA MET A 85 -11.32 -4.84 1.71
C MET A 85 -9.88 -4.61 1.31
N ALA A 86 -9.52 -3.38 0.93
CA ALA A 86 -8.13 -3.03 0.63
C ALA A 86 -7.24 -3.17 1.87
N PHE A 87 -7.74 -2.75 3.01
CA PHE A 87 -7.02 -2.90 4.28
C PHE A 87 -6.75 -4.37 4.59
N ILE A 88 -7.77 -5.21 4.48
CA ILE A 88 -7.66 -6.64 4.75
C ILE A 88 -6.66 -7.29 3.77
N LEU A 89 -6.81 -7.01 2.49
CA LEU A 89 -5.93 -7.59 1.48
C LEU A 89 -4.48 -7.15 1.67
N GLU A 90 -4.24 -5.88 1.95
CA GLU A 90 -2.89 -5.41 2.24
C GLU A 90 -2.26 -6.20 3.38
N SER A 91 -3.00 -6.36 4.47
CA SER A 91 -2.51 -7.09 5.64
C SER A 91 -2.16 -8.54 5.32
N VAL A 92 -3.01 -9.20 4.55
CA VAL A 92 -2.78 -10.57 4.12
C VAL A 92 -1.55 -10.66 3.23
N GLU A 93 -1.43 -9.73 2.27
CA GLU A 93 -0.34 -9.76 1.31
C GLU A 93 1.01 -9.41 1.93
N ILE A 94 1.03 -8.47 2.86
CA ILE A 94 2.27 -8.15 3.58
C ILE A 94 2.73 -9.38 4.38
N LYS A 95 1.81 -10.07 5.01
CA LYS A 95 2.13 -11.27 5.77
C LYS A 95 2.60 -12.40 4.86
N ARG A 96 1.96 -12.57 3.72
CA ARG A 96 2.27 -13.64 2.77
C ARG A 96 3.61 -13.41 2.08
N LEU A 97 3.84 -12.19 1.62
CA LEU A 97 5.00 -11.84 0.79
C LEU A 97 6.18 -11.34 1.61
N TRP A 98 5.92 -10.77 2.77
CA TRP A 98 6.92 -10.16 3.64
C TRP A 98 7.87 -9.24 2.87
N PRO A 99 7.34 -8.20 2.17
CA PRO A 99 8.16 -7.40 1.25
C PRO A 99 9.24 -6.62 1.98
N LEU A 100 10.39 -6.47 1.34
CA LEU A 100 11.57 -5.85 1.93
C LEU A 100 11.29 -4.46 2.51
N TYR A 101 10.61 -3.61 1.75
CA TYR A 101 10.41 -2.22 2.16
C TYR A 101 9.25 -2.05 3.13
N ASN A 102 8.34 -3.01 3.22
CA ASN A 102 7.34 -3.02 4.29
C ASN A 102 7.97 -3.34 5.64
N ARG A 103 8.98 -4.19 5.67
CA ARG A 103 9.66 -4.54 6.91
C ARG A 103 10.31 -3.33 7.57
N SER A 104 10.91 -2.46 6.77
CA SER A 104 11.59 -1.27 7.30
C SER A 104 10.63 -0.25 7.89
N LEU A 105 9.34 -0.27 7.47
CA LEU A 105 8.31 0.62 7.97
C LEU A 105 7.50 0.00 9.11
N LYS A 106 7.68 -1.26 9.39
CA LYS A 106 6.83 -2.01 10.30
C LYS A 106 6.88 -1.53 11.74
N SER A 107 8.00 -0.99 12.17
CA SER A 107 8.17 -0.51 13.55
C SER A 107 7.21 0.62 13.92
N PHE A 108 6.63 1.31 12.94
CA PHE A 108 5.73 2.42 13.18
C PHE A 108 4.26 2.06 13.16
N GLN A 109 3.90 0.81 12.86
CA GLN A 109 2.55 0.52 12.39
C GLN A 109 1.76 -0.47 13.17
N GLN A 110 2.28 -1.02 14.22
CA GLN A 110 1.67 -2.19 14.80
C GLN A 110 0.79 -1.88 16.00
N THR A 111 0.06 -0.76 15.94
CA THR A 111 -0.85 -0.40 17.02
C THR A 111 -2.26 -0.92 16.85
N TYR A 112 -2.63 -1.38 15.65
CA TYR A 112 -3.98 -1.87 15.37
C TYR A 112 -3.97 -3.31 14.91
N GLY A 113 -5.00 -4.03 15.26
CA GLY A 113 -5.23 -5.39 14.81
C GLY A 113 -6.66 -5.55 14.32
N LEU A 114 -6.86 -6.55 13.48
CA LEU A 114 -8.18 -6.96 13.02
C LEU A 114 -8.63 -8.13 13.91
N TYR A 115 -9.74 -7.96 14.57
CA TYR A 115 -10.29 -8.95 15.48
C TYR A 115 -11.65 -9.42 15.00
N MET A 116 -11.98 -10.66 15.32
CA MET A 116 -13.30 -11.21 15.09
C MET A 116 -13.95 -11.49 16.44
N TYR A 117 -15.22 -11.13 16.58
CA TYR A 117 -15.98 -11.42 17.78
C TYR A 117 -17.40 -11.83 17.42
N GLU A 118 -18.04 -12.54 18.33
CA GLU A 118 -19.42 -12.93 18.20
C GLU A 118 -20.29 -11.91 18.94
N ASP A 119 -21.27 -11.35 18.25
CA ASP A 119 -22.19 -10.41 18.91
C ASP A 119 -23.29 -11.17 19.69
N GLY A 120 -24.12 -10.43 20.40
CA GLY A 120 -25.20 -11.02 21.22
C GLY A 120 -26.26 -11.81 20.46
N ARG A 121 -26.21 -11.76 19.11
CA ARG A 121 -27.12 -12.49 18.23
C ARG A 121 -26.47 -13.71 17.58
N GLY A 122 -25.23 -14.00 17.94
CA GLY A 122 -24.48 -15.10 17.36
C GLY A 122 -23.82 -14.84 16.02
N TYR A 123 -23.82 -13.59 15.54
CA TYR A 123 -23.16 -13.23 14.29
C TYR A 123 -21.70 -12.89 14.50
N GLN A 124 -20.86 -13.34 13.58
CA GLN A 124 -19.46 -12.99 13.57
C GLN A 124 -19.29 -11.56 13.06
N ARG A 125 -18.53 -10.77 13.80
CA ARG A 125 -18.25 -9.38 13.47
C ARG A 125 -16.75 -9.13 13.41
N LEU A 126 -16.34 -8.25 12.52
CA LEU A 126 -14.95 -7.81 12.39
C LEU A 126 -14.81 -6.43 13.01
N ILE A 127 -13.73 -6.22 13.73
CA ILE A 127 -13.41 -4.93 14.32
C ILE A 127 -11.93 -4.63 14.20
N ILE A 128 -11.62 -3.36 13.98
CA ILE A 128 -10.24 -2.86 13.95
C ILE A 128 -10.03 -2.06 15.22
N GLU A 129 -9.13 -2.54 16.08
CA GLU A 129 -8.84 -1.90 17.36
C GLU A 129 -7.36 -1.85 17.64
N LYS A 130 -6.95 -1.02 18.58
CA LYS A 130 -5.59 -1.05 19.11
C LYS A 130 -5.27 -2.44 19.63
N LYS A 131 -4.07 -2.90 19.38
CA LYS A 131 -3.63 -4.21 19.86
C LYS A 131 -3.74 -4.29 21.36
N LYS A 132 -4.42 -5.35 21.82
CA LYS A 132 -4.55 -5.68 23.23
C LYS A 132 -3.61 -6.85 23.52
N LYS A 133 -2.92 -6.78 24.64
CA LYS A 133 -1.92 -7.80 25.00
C LYS A 133 -2.49 -9.22 25.08
N GLN A 134 -3.77 -9.35 25.35
CA GLN A 134 -4.41 -10.64 25.59
C GLN A 134 -5.18 -11.20 24.40
N LEU A 135 -5.31 -10.44 23.32
CA LEU A 135 -6.05 -10.86 22.13
C LEU A 135 -5.11 -11.03 20.95
N ARG A 136 -5.36 -12.07 20.17
CA ARG A 136 -4.63 -12.29 18.93
C ARG A 136 -5.39 -11.68 17.78
N PRO A 137 -4.81 -10.71 17.07
CA PRO A 137 -5.43 -10.24 15.84
C PRO A 137 -5.39 -11.32 14.76
N LEU A 138 -6.40 -11.33 13.90
CA LEU A 138 -6.44 -12.24 12.75
C LEU A 138 -5.30 -11.95 11.79
N PHE A 139 -4.99 -10.66 11.60
CA PHE A 139 -3.91 -10.22 10.73
C PHE A 139 -3.05 -9.19 11.45
N ARG A 140 -1.78 -9.28 11.22
CA ARG A 140 -0.81 -8.35 11.79
C ARG A 140 -0.36 -7.32 10.76
#